data_7d16457693719b794008e0dc5fd9dd42
#
_entry.id   7d16457693719b794008e0dc5fd9dd42
#
_cell.length_a   1.000
_cell.length_b   1.000
_cell.length_c   1.000
_cell.angle_alpha   90.00
_cell.angle_beta   90.00
_cell.angle_gamma   90.00
#
_symmetry.space_group_name_H-M   'P 1'
#
loop_
_entity.id
_entity.type
_entity.pdbx_description
1 polymer ?
#
loop_
_entity_poly.entity_id
_entity_poly.type
_entity_poly.pdbx_seq_one_letter_code
_entity_poly.pdbx_strand_id
1 'polypeptide(L)'
;MVMISGASSPLYAKRRRRNVITMGLSFAATAFGLSWLVLILGVLLWEGFSGLSLVVFTEMTPPPGAAGGLLNPIIGSLVMTSIAVAIGTPLGMLAGTYMAEYGRYDKLTTVVRFINDILLSAPSIVIGLFVYEIMVAQMGHFSGWAGAISLAVIVVPVVVRTTEDMLTLVPDTLREAAASIGLPRALMITKVAYRAARAGMITGVLLAIARISGETAPLLFTALNNQFWSTDLNAPVASLPVVIFQFALSPYKDWQKLAWTGALIITLAVLALSIIARLLAAQRKSS
;
A
#
# COMPACT_ATOMS: atom_id res chain seq x y z
N MET A 1 22.52 -3.87 58.18
CA MET A 1 22.98 -2.97 57.11
C MET A 1 24.11 -3.67 56.37
N VAL A 2 23.77 -4.50 55.37
CA VAL A 2 24.76 -5.27 54.61
C VAL A 2 25.15 -4.42 53.41
N MET A 3 26.35 -3.83 53.46
CA MET A 3 26.94 -3.19 52.29
C MET A 3 27.32 -4.27 51.29
N ILE A 4 26.52 -4.38 50.21
CA ILE A 4 26.89 -5.17 49.06
C ILE A 4 27.98 -4.38 48.31
N SER A 5 29.24 -4.74 48.60
CA SER A 5 30.38 -4.22 47.84
C SER A 5 30.26 -4.67 46.40
N GLY A 6 29.95 -3.74 45.49
CA GLY A 6 29.80 -3.97 44.07
C GLY A 6 31.14 -4.23 43.38
N ALA A 7 31.76 -5.37 43.68
CA ALA A 7 32.81 -5.92 42.84
C ALA A 7 32.19 -6.35 41.51
N SER A 8 32.38 -5.56 40.47
CA SER A 8 31.92 -5.85 39.13
C SER A 8 32.55 -7.18 38.67
N SER A 9 31.78 -8.26 38.67
CA SER A 9 32.25 -9.56 38.23
C SER A 9 32.83 -9.41 36.78
N PRO A 10 33.91 -10.14 36.44
CA PRO A 10 34.51 -10.06 35.08
C PRO A 10 33.49 -10.39 33.99
N LEU A 11 32.46 -11.17 34.32
CA LEU A 11 31.32 -11.46 33.48
C LEU A 11 30.46 -10.24 33.19
N TYR A 12 30.26 -9.38 34.21
CA TYR A 12 29.49 -8.13 34.04
C TYR A 12 30.24 -7.13 33.14
N ALA A 13 31.55 -6.98 33.34
CA ALA A 13 32.39 -6.12 32.50
C ALA A 13 32.38 -6.61 31.02
N LYS A 14 32.51 -7.93 30.79
CA LYS A 14 32.41 -8.52 29.45
C LYS A 14 31.03 -8.31 28.79
N ARG A 15 29.96 -8.49 29.56
CA ARG A 15 28.57 -8.27 29.08
C ARG A 15 28.36 -6.78 28.78
N ARG A 16 28.79 -5.88 29.63
CA ARG A 16 28.70 -4.43 29.40
C ARG A 16 29.46 -3.99 28.17
N ARG A 17 30.69 -4.47 27.96
CA ARG A 17 31.47 -4.18 26.74
C ARG A 17 30.76 -4.68 25.47
N ARG A 18 30.27 -5.91 25.51
CA ARG A 18 29.51 -6.47 24.38
C ARG A 18 28.24 -5.65 24.10
N ASN A 19 27.51 -5.25 25.11
CA ASN A 19 26.32 -4.40 24.97
C ASN A 19 26.64 -3.05 24.35
N VAL A 20 27.70 -2.39 24.80
CA VAL A 20 28.16 -1.09 24.25
C VAL A 20 28.56 -1.24 22.79
N ILE A 21 29.30 -2.30 22.44
CA ILE A 21 29.67 -2.58 21.03
C ILE A 21 28.40 -2.83 20.19
N THR A 22 27.50 -3.69 20.66
CA THR A 22 26.25 -4.00 19.94
C THR A 22 25.37 -2.75 19.76
N MET A 23 25.24 -1.92 20.81
CA MET A 23 24.55 -0.62 20.71
C MET A 23 25.22 0.30 19.69
N GLY A 24 26.55 0.43 19.75
CA GLY A 24 27.31 1.24 18.78
C GLY A 24 27.09 0.78 17.34
N LEU A 25 27.14 -0.54 17.09
CA LEU A 25 26.86 -1.12 15.77
C LEU A 25 25.41 -0.87 15.34
N SER A 26 24.44 -1.00 16.26
CA SER A 26 23.04 -0.72 15.96
C SER A 26 22.81 0.74 15.61
N PHE A 27 23.41 1.68 16.35
CA PHE A 27 23.36 3.10 16.02
C PHE A 27 24.02 3.41 14.68
N ALA A 28 25.19 2.82 14.40
CA ALA A 28 25.88 3.00 13.12
C ALA A 28 25.04 2.47 11.94
N ALA A 29 24.45 1.28 12.08
CA ALA A 29 23.56 0.71 11.05
C ALA A 29 22.29 1.58 10.85
N THR A 30 21.70 2.08 11.92
CA THR A 30 20.55 2.99 11.85
C THR A 30 20.93 4.31 11.16
N ALA A 31 22.04 4.93 11.55
CA ALA A 31 22.53 6.16 10.95
C ALA A 31 22.84 5.99 9.47
N PHE A 32 23.46 4.86 9.10
CA PHE A 32 23.72 4.50 7.69
C PHE A 32 22.42 4.36 6.89
N GLY A 33 21.42 3.63 7.40
CA GLY A 33 20.12 3.49 6.73
C GLY A 33 19.39 4.84 6.59
N LEU A 34 19.39 5.67 7.64
CA LEU A 34 18.80 7.00 7.61
C LEU A 34 19.50 7.94 6.63
N SER A 35 20.84 7.86 6.51
CA SER A 35 21.59 8.70 5.57
C SER A 35 21.19 8.43 4.12
N TRP A 36 21.00 7.16 3.74
CA TRP A 36 20.49 6.79 2.42
C TRP A 36 19.06 7.32 2.19
N LEU A 37 18.20 7.19 3.19
CA LEU A 37 16.82 7.69 3.09
C LEU A 37 16.80 9.21 2.89
N VAL A 38 17.58 9.96 3.69
CA VAL A 38 17.70 11.42 3.55
C VAL A 38 18.25 11.80 2.18
N LEU A 39 19.26 11.08 1.68
CA LEU A 39 19.84 11.32 0.36
C LEU A 39 18.81 11.10 -0.75
N ILE A 40 18.11 9.96 -0.74
CA ILE A 40 17.09 9.63 -1.74
C ILE A 40 15.96 10.69 -1.72
N LEU A 41 15.44 11.04 -0.55
CA LEU A 41 14.41 12.06 -0.43
C LEU A 41 14.93 13.44 -0.84
N GLY A 42 16.16 13.78 -0.50
CA GLY A 42 16.79 15.05 -0.89
C GLY A 42 16.88 15.19 -2.41
N VAL A 43 17.36 14.15 -3.10
CA VAL A 43 17.43 14.14 -4.57
C VAL A 43 16.03 14.18 -5.18
N LEU A 44 15.07 13.40 -4.64
CA LEU A 44 13.69 13.40 -5.12
C LEU A 44 13.04 14.78 -4.99
N LEU A 45 13.25 15.49 -3.88
CA LEU A 45 12.72 16.83 -3.68
C LEU A 45 13.40 17.82 -4.63
N TRP A 46 14.72 17.77 -4.73
CA TRP A 46 15.49 18.70 -5.58
C TRP A 46 15.11 18.56 -7.06
N GLU A 47 15.21 17.36 -7.61
CA GLU A 47 14.90 17.09 -9.02
C GLU A 47 13.39 17.18 -9.30
N GLY A 48 12.56 16.66 -8.40
CA GLY A 48 11.11 16.65 -8.57
C GLY A 48 10.48 18.04 -8.56
N PHE A 49 10.90 18.94 -7.64
CA PHE A 49 10.42 20.32 -7.63
C PHE A 49 10.92 21.14 -8.82
N SER A 50 12.13 20.84 -9.32
CA SER A 50 12.67 21.54 -10.50
C SER A 50 11.81 21.38 -11.76
N GLY A 51 11.06 20.28 -11.86
CA GLY A 51 10.15 19.97 -12.97
C GLY A 51 8.69 20.32 -12.72
N LEU A 52 8.33 20.71 -11.50
CA LEU A 52 6.94 20.94 -11.13
C LEU A 52 6.42 22.25 -11.73
N SER A 53 5.42 22.14 -12.61
CA SER A 53 4.72 23.26 -13.25
C SER A 53 3.25 22.92 -13.45
N LEU A 54 2.41 23.89 -13.74
CA LEU A 54 0.99 23.65 -14.05
C LEU A 54 0.83 22.77 -15.30
N VAL A 55 1.75 22.86 -16.25
CA VAL A 55 1.78 22.06 -17.48
C VAL A 55 1.78 20.56 -17.17
N VAL A 56 2.45 20.13 -16.09
CA VAL A 56 2.48 18.72 -15.66
C VAL A 56 1.07 18.14 -15.41
N PHE A 57 0.15 18.98 -14.97
CA PHE A 57 -1.22 18.57 -14.63
C PHE A 57 -2.24 18.83 -15.74
N THR A 58 -1.87 19.60 -16.78
CA THR A 58 -2.80 20.04 -17.84
C THR A 58 -2.49 19.44 -19.20
N GLU A 59 -1.26 19.03 -19.45
CA GLU A 59 -0.83 18.47 -20.73
C GLU A 59 -0.57 16.96 -20.65
N MET A 60 -0.70 16.30 -21.79
CA MET A 60 -0.42 14.87 -21.94
C MET A 60 1.08 14.59 -21.95
N THR A 61 1.44 13.32 -21.88
CA THR A 61 2.81 12.85 -22.04
C THR A 61 3.33 13.22 -23.43
N PRO A 62 4.48 13.92 -23.50
CA PRO A 62 5.02 14.41 -24.75
C PRO A 62 5.72 13.30 -25.55
N PRO A 63 5.83 13.44 -26.89
CA PRO A 63 6.77 12.64 -27.67
C PRO A 63 8.23 12.98 -27.27
N PRO A 64 9.20 12.12 -27.63
CA PRO A 64 10.60 12.34 -27.32
C PRO A 64 11.12 13.72 -27.80
N GLY A 65 11.75 14.48 -26.90
CA GLY A 65 12.33 15.79 -27.18
C GLY A 65 11.32 16.95 -27.22
N ALA A 66 10.07 16.73 -26.84
CA ALA A 66 9.05 17.78 -26.73
C ALA A 66 8.70 18.05 -25.25
N ALA A 67 8.21 19.25 -24.96
CA ALA A 67 7.63 19.61 -23.67
C ALA A 67 6.21 19.05 -23.57
N GLY A 68 5.78 18.69 -22.34
CA GLY A 68 4.44 18.22 -22.05
C GLY A 68 4.26 17.90 -20.56
N GLY A 69 3.23 17.15 -20.22
CA GLY A 69 2.84 16.88 -18.84
C GLY A 69 2.66 15.40 -18.51
N LEU A 70 1.89 15.14 -17.46
CA LEU A 70 1.59 13.81 -16.94
C LEU A 70 0.08 13.62 -16.71
N LEU A 71 -0.77 14.40 -17.38
CA LEU A 71 -2.22 14.37 -17.17
C LEU A 71 -2.82 12.97 -17.41
N ASN A 72 -2.52 12.35 -18.56
CA ASN A 72 -3.03 11.03 -18.91
C ASN A 72 -2.60 9.93 -17.91
N PRO A 73 -1.32 9.80 -17.47
CA PRO A 73 -0.96 8.79 -16.49
C PRO A 73 -1.47 9.11 -15.07
N ILE A 74 -1.65 10.37 -14.69
CA ILE A 74 -2.28 10.74 -13.42
C ILE A 74 -3.73 10.26 -13.39
N ILE A 75 -4.52 10.60 -14.41
CA ILE A 75 -5.92 10.21 -14.49
C ILE A 75 -6.07 8.69 -14.61
N GLY A 76 -5.27 8.04 -15.46
CA GLY A 76 -5.30 6.60 -15.59
C GLY A 76 -4.96 5.86 -14.30
N SER A 77 -3.96 6.33 -13.54
CA SER A 77 -3.66 5.81 -12.20
C SER A 77 -4.84 5.97 -11.23
N LEU A 78 -5.46 7.15 -11.19
CA LEU A 78 -6.61 7.41 -10.33
C LEU A 78 -7.79 6.50 -10.68
N VAL A 79 -8.09 6.33 -11.96
CA VAL A 79 -9.20 5.48 -12.42
C VAL A 79 -8.94 4.02 -12.06
N MET A 80 -7.77 3.47 -12.45
CA MET A 80 -7.46 2.06 -12.16
C MET A 80 -7.39 1.78 -10.67
N THR A 81 -6.77 2.67 -9.87
CA THR A 81 -6.74 2.55 -8.41
C THR A 81 -8.13 2.60 -7.80
N SER A 82 -9.00 3.51 -8.27
CA SER A 82 -10.38 3.63 -7.77
C SER A 82 -11.19 2.37 -8.03
N ILE A 83 -11.08 1.79 -9.23
CA ILE A 83 -11.74 0.52 -9.58
C ILE A 83 -11.20 -0.63 -8.73
N ALA A 84 -9.86 -0.71 -8.59
CA ALA A 84 -9.23 -1.74 -7.77
C ALA A 84 -9.71 -1.71 -6.31
N VAL A 85 -9.83 -0.52 -5.74
CA VAL A 85 -10.32 -0.31 -4.37
C VAL A 85 -11.82 -0.61 -4.27
N ALA A 86 -12.61 -0.18 -5.25
CA ALA A 86 -14.05 -0.46 -5.29
C ALA A 86 -14.37 -1.95 -5.36
N ILE A 87 -13.53 -2.75 -5.99
CA ILE A 87 -13.67 -4.20 -6.07
C ILE A 87 -13.00 -4.89 -4.87
N GLY A 88 -11.74 -4.56 -4.60
CA GLY A 88 -10.90 -5.27 -3.62
C GLY A 88 -11.32 -5.01 -2.18
N THR A 89 -11.79 -3.80 -1.86
CA THR A 89 -12.18 -3.46 -0.48
C THR A 89 -13.44 -4.23 -0.01
N PRO A 90 -14.56 -4.26 -0.74
CA PRO A 90 -15.72 -5.04 -0.32
C PRO A 90 -15.42 -6.52 -0.21
N LEU A 91 -14.70 -7.11 -1.19
CA LEU A 91 -14.31 -8.52 -1.16
C LEU A 91 -13.42 -8.83 0.04
N GLY A 92 -12.41 -7.99 0.29
CA GLY A 92 -11.51 -8.15 1.43
C GLY A 92 -12.23 -7.99 2.77
N MET A 93 -13.14 -7.03 2.91
CA MET A 93 -13.94 -6.85 4.12
C MET A 93 -14.87 -8.03 4.37
N LEU A 94 -15.53 -8.55 3.36
CA LEU A 94 -16.43 -9.71 3.50
C LEU A 94 -15.64 -10.94 3.94
N ALA A 95 -14.52 -11.24 3.29
CA ALA A 95 -13.68 -12.37 3.63
C ALA A 95 -13.07 -12.23 5.05
N GLY A 96 -12.49 -11.08 5.38
CA GLY A 96 -11.93 -10.82 6.72
C GLY A 96 -12.99 -10.87 7.83
N THR A 97 -14.21 -10.40 7.54
CA THR A 97 -15.34 -10.51 8.47
C THR A 97 -15.75 -11.96 8.69
N TYR A 98 -15.84 -12.73 7.60
CA TYR A 98 -16.12 -14.17 7.74
C TYR A 98 -15.09 -14.85 8.64
N MET A 99 -13.81 -14.59 8.40
CA MET A 99 -12.71 -15.19 9.17
C MET A 99 -12.73 -14.79 10.65
N ALA A 100 -13.04 -13.54 10.97
CA ALA A 100 -13.05 -13.03 12.34
C ALA A 100 -14.31 -13.43 13.12
N GLU A 101 -15.49 -13.42 12.47
CA GLU A 101 -16.77 -13.49 13.17
C GLU A 101 -17.50 -14.83 12.98
N TYR A 102 -17.38 -15.47 11.82
CA TYR A 102 -18.09 -16.72 11.52
C TYR A 102 -17.20 -17.96 11.58
N GLY A 103 -16.02 -17.86 10.98
CA GLY A 103 -15.12 -18.99 10.81
C GLY A 103 -13.92 -19.02 11.78
N ARG A 104 -13.98 -18.35 12.93
CA ARG A 104 -12.84 -18.12 13.83
C ARG A 104 -12.03 -19.40 14.16
N TYR A 105 -12.69 -20.56 14.22
CA TYR A 105 -12.08 -21.86 14.55
C TYR A 105 -12.23 -22.88 13.43
N ASP A 106 -12.64 -22.47 12.24
CA ASP A 106 -12.89 -23.36 11.11
C ASP A 106 -11.59 -23.67 10.34
N LYS A 107 -11.51 -24.91 9.81
CA LYS A 107 -10.42 -25.33 8.93
C LYS A 107 -10.36 -24.50 7.65
N LEU A 108 -11.52 -24.10 7.10
CA LEU A 108 -11.60 -23.24 5.93
C LEU A 108 -10.87 -21.90 6.18
N THR A 109 -11.10 -21.28 7.33
CA THR A 109 -10.41 -20.03 7.71
C THR A 109 -8.90 -20.21 7.78
N THR A 110 -8.42 -21.35 8.27
CA THR A 110 -6.98 -21.65 8.29
C THR A 110 -6.41 -21.73 6.88
N VAL A 111 -7.11 -22.35 5.94
CA VAL A 111 -6.69 -22.43 4.53
C VAL A 111 -6.73 -21.06 3.87
N VAL A 112 -7.80 -20.30 4.05
CA VAL A 112 -7.94 -18.93 3.48
C VAL A 112 -6.85 -18.01 4.02
N ARG A 113 -6.55 -18.08 5.33
CA ARG A 113 -5.46 -17.31 5.95
C ARG A 113 -4.10 -17.67 5.34
N PHE A 114 -3.83 -18.96 5.15
CA PHE A 114 -2.60 -19.42 4.51
C PHE A 114 -2.47 -18.90 3.06
N ILE A 115 -3.52 -18.97 2.26
CA ILE A 115 -3.54 -18.42 0.89
C ILE A 115 -3.34 -16.91 0.92
N ASN A 116 -3.99 -16.21 1.84
CA ASN A 116 -3.87 -14.76 2.01
C ASN A 116 -2.41 -14.36 2.37
N ASP A 117 -1.76 -15.10 3.25
CA ASP A 117 -0.37 -14.85 3.64
C ASP A 117 0.60 -15.10 2.47
N ILE A 118 0.32 -16.11 1.61
CA ILE A 118 1.07 -16.32 0.35
C ILE A 118 0.91 -15.11 -0.58
N LEU A 119 -0.32 -14.63 -0.78
CA LEU A 119 -0.59 -13.47 -1.66
C LEU A 119 0.07 -12.19 -1.13
N LEU A 120 0.11 -11.98 0.19
CA LEU A 120 0.79 -10.84 0.80
C LEU A 120 2.31 -10.86 0.61
N SER A 121 2.89 -12.06 0.55
CA SER A 121 4.34 -12.27 0.36
C SER A 121 4.75 -12.42 -1.10
N ALA A 122 3.79 -12.63 -2.00
CA ALA A 122 4.07 -12.82 -3.42
C ALA A 122 4.66 -11.55 -4.05
N PRO A 123 5.72 -11.67 -4.89
CA PRO A 123 6.18 -10.56 -5.70
C PRO A 123 5.06 -10.04 -6.61
N SER A 124 4.84 -8.73 -6.64
CA SER A 124 3.72 -8.14 -7.42
C SER A 124 3.81 -8.42 -8.93
N ILE A 125 5.02 -8.64 -9.45
CA ILE A 125 5.22 -9.07 -10.84
C ILE A 125 4.54 -10.40 -11.15
N VAL A 126 4.52 -11.35 -10.20
CA VAL A 126 3.86 -12.65 -10.38
C VAL A 126 2.35 -12.47 -10.49
N ILE A 127 1.77 -11.56 -9.71
CA ILE A 127 0.35 -11.20 -9.80
C ILE A 127 0.06 -10.59 -11.18
N GLY A 128 0.94 -9.71 -11.67
CA GLY A 128 0.82 -9.12 -13.01
C GLY A 128 0.82 -10.18 -14.12
N LEU A 129 1.76 -11.13 -14.06
CA LEU A 129 1.84 -12.24 -15.02
C LEU A 129 0.63 -13.18 -14.95
N PHE A 130 0.14 -13.45 -13.73
CA PHE A 130 -1.08 -14.25 -13.55
C PHE A 130 -2.30 -13.57 -14.21
N VAL A 131 -2.50 -12.28 -13.98
CA VAL A 131 -3.60 -11.53 -14.58
C VAL A 131 -3.40 -11.37 -16.10
N TYR A 132 -2.15 -11.23 -16.56
CA TYR A 132 -1.83 -11.27 -17.98
C TYR A 132 -2.36 -12.53 -18.63
N GLU A 133 -2.05 -13.70 -18.07
CA GLU A 133 -2.45 -14.99 -18.66
C GLU A 133 -3.96 -15.19 -18.68
N ILE A 134 -4.67 -14.81 -17.64
CA ILE A 134 -6.11 -15.04 -17.53
C ILE A 134 -6.96 -13.97 -18.22
N MET A 135 -6.42 -12.77 -18.47
CA MET A 135 -7.17 -11.67 -19.10
C MET A 135 -6.52 -11.21 -20.40
N VAL A 136 -5.30 -10.68 -20.37
CA VAL A 136 -4.67 -10.06 -21.53
C VAL A 136 -4.43 -11.05 -22.65
N ALA A 137 -3.92 -12.24 -22.33
CA ALA A 137 -3.69 -13.30 -23.31
C ALA A 137 -5.00 -13.78 -23.95
N GLN A 138 -6.09 -13.88 -23.17
CA GLN A 138 -7.41 -14.30 -23.67
C GLN A 138 -8.08 -13.20 -24.50
N MET A 139 -7.90 -11.93 -24.13
CA MET A 139 -8.45 -10.77 -24.86
C MET A 139 -7.61 -10.42 -26.10
N GLY A 140 -6.33 -10.85 -26.14
CA GLY A 140 -5.40 -10.52 -27.21
C GLY A 140 -4.87 -9.09 -27.19
N HIS A 141 -5.18 -8.30 -26.15
CA HIS A 141 -4.71 -6.92 -25.99
C HIS A 141 -4.62 -6.50 -24.52
N PHE A 142 -3.76 -5.53 -24.24
CA PHE A 142 -3.66 -4.87 -22.93
C PHE A 142 -4.89 -4.00 -22.67
N SER A 143 -5.28 -3.85 -21.39
CA SER A 143 -6.46 -3.07 -21.03
C SER A 143 -6.36 -2.47 -19.63
N GLY A 144 -7.01 -1.32 -19.43
CA GLY A 144 -7.15 -0.70 -18.12
C GLY A 144 -7.93 -1.58 -17.14
N TRP A 145 -8.87 -2.42 -17.61
CA TRP A 145 -9.56 -3.41 -16.78
C TRP A 145 -8.61 -4.46 -16.22
N ALA A 146 -7.75 -5.02 -17.06
CA ALA A 146 -6.74 -5.97 -16.58
C ALA A 146 -5.80 -5.32 -15.57
N GLY A 147 -5.41 -4.04 -15.79
CA GLY A 147 -4.65 -3.25 -14.82
C GLY A 147 -5.39 -3.08 -13.48
N ALA A 148 -6.64 -2.66 -13.52
CA ALA A 148 -7.45 -2.48 -12.31
C ALA A 148 -7.67 -3.80 -11.55
N ILE A 149 -7.91 -4.91 -12.25
CA ILE A 149 -8.03 -6.24 -11.63
C ILE A 149 -6.72 -6.69 -10.99
N SER A 150 -5.58 -6.47 -11.66
CA SER A 150 -4.27 -6.81 -11.07
C SER A 150 -4.00 -6.07 -9.76
N LEU A 151 -4.36 -4.79 -9.71
CA LEU A 151 -4.29 -4.00 -8.48
C LEU A 151 -5.31 -4.47 -7.43
N ALA A 152 -6.52 -4.87 -7.84
CA ALA A 152 -7.54 -5.40 -6.93
C ALA A 152 -7.08 -6.69 -6.23
N VAL A 153 -6.41 -7.59 -6.98
CA VAL A 153 -5.80 -8.82 -6.42
C VAL A 153 -4.77 -8.50 -5.34
N ILE A 154 -4.07 -7.36 -5.44
CA ILE A 154 -3.12 -6.90 -4.39
C ILE A 154 -3.86 -6.26 -3.21
N VAL A 155 -4.97 -5.55 -3.44
CA VAL A 155 -5.78 -4.90 -2.39
C VAL A 155 -6.47 -5.94 -1.50
N VAL A 156 -7.07 -6.97 -2.10
CA VAL A 156 -7.87 -7.98 -1.38
C VAL A 156 -7.12 -8.54 -0.16
N PRO A 157 -5.92 -9.13 -0.26
CA PRO A 157 -5.27 -9.75 0.87
C PRO A 157 -4.88 -8.75 1.97
N VAL A 158 -4.57 -7.51 1.63
CA VAL A 158 -4.29 -6.44 2.61
C VAL A 158 -5.55 -6.10 3.40
N VAL A 159 -6.69 -5.95 2.72
CA VAL A 159 -7.96 -5.61 3.36
C VAL A 159 -8.51 -6.80 4.15
N VAL A 160 -8.38 -8.05 3.67
CA VAL A 160 -8.71 -9.27 4.42
C VAL A 160 -7.99 -9.25 5.76
N ARG A 161 -6.66 -9.14 5.72
CA ARG A 161 -5.82 -9.19 6.92
C ARG A 161 -6.17 -8.09 7.91
N THR A 162 -6.24 -6.84 7.44
CA THR A 162 -6.54 -5.71 8.32
C THR A 162 -7.96 -5.78 8.90
N THR A 163 -8.93 -6.27 8.13
CA THR A 163 -10.31 -6.45 8.62
C THR A 163 -10.36 -7.54 9.68
N GLU A 164 -9.76 -8.69 9.45
CA GLU A 164 -9.66 -9.79 10.42
C GLU A 164 -8.99 -9.33 11.72
N ASP A 165 -7.81 -8.70 11.61
CA ASP A 165 -7.05 -8.23 12.77
C ASP A 165 -7.86 -7.19 13.58
N MET A 166 -8.50 -6.22 12.92
CA MET A 166 -9.26 -5.18 13.62
C MET A 166 -10.54 -5.70 14.27
N LEU A 167 -11.23 -6.64 13.65
CA LEU A 167 -12.41 -7.27 14.25
C LEU A 167 -12.03 -8.18 15.43
N THR A 168 -10.91 -8.87 15.34
CA THR A 168 -10.41 -9.73 16.43
C THR A 168 -10.03 -8.93 17.67
N LEU A 169 -9.61 -7.67 17.53
CA LEU A 169 -9.32 -6.77 18.65
C LEU A 169 -10.58 -6.26 19.37
N VAL A 170 -11.76 -6.42 18.81
CA VAL A 170 -13.01 -6.06 19.50
C VAL A 170 -13.24 -7.03 20.64
N PRO A 171 -13.45 -6.54 21.90
CA PRO A 171 -13.65 -7.43 23.07
C PRO A 171 -14.91 -8.30 22.92
N ASP A 172 -14.82 -9.55 23.35
CA ASP A 172 -15.98 -10.49 23.30
C ASP A 172 -17.09 -10.03 24.23
N THR A 173 -16.78 -9.32 25.32
CA THR A 173 -17.79 -8.69 26.21
C THR A 173 -18.75 -7.75 25.50
N LEU A 174 -18.32 -7.02 24.45
CA LEU A 174 -19.19 -6.20 23.64
C LEU A 174 -20.16 -7.05 22.79
N ARG A 175 -19.68 -8.20 22.29
CA ARG A 175 -20.50 -9.14 21.54
C ARG A 175 -21.55 -9.81 22.44
N GLU A 176 -21.14 -10.22 23.64
CA GLU A 176 -22.03 -10.81 24.66
C GLU A 176 -23.10 -9.83 25.12
N ALA A 177 -22.73 -8.57 25.38
CA ALA A 177 -23.68 -7.52 25.72
C ALA A 177 -24.70 -7.26 24.60
N ALA A 178 -24.28 -7.28 23.34
CA ALA A 178 -25.20 -7.15 22.21
C ALA A 178 -26.13 -8.37 22.08
N ALA A 179 -25.60 -9.57 22.32
CA ALA A 179 -26.40 -10.80 22.30
C ALA A 179 -27.42 -10.87 23.46
N SER A 180 -27.07 -10.36 24.66
CA SER A 180 -27.96 -10.34 25.83
C SER A 180 -29.22 -9.49 25.65
N ILE A 181 -29.17 -8.47 24.80
CA ILE A 181 -30.33 -7.65 24.40
C ILE A 181 -31.07 -8.20 23.17
N GLY A 182 -30.75 -9.43 22.74
CA GLY A 182 -31.41 -10.10 21.63
C GLY A 182 -31.00 -9.63 20.24
N LEU A 183 -29.85 -8.96 20.09
CA LEU A 183 -29.40 -8.46 18.78
C LEU A 183 -28.98 -9.62 17.87
N PRO A 184 -29.56 -9.77 16.65
CA PRO A 184 -29.12 -10.81 15.71
C PRO A 184 -27.65 -10.62 15.29
N ARG A 185 -26.96 -11.73 15.04
CA ARG A 185 -25.51 -11.72 14.75
C ARG A 185 -25.10 -10.75 13.65
N ALA A 186 -25.84 -10.67 12.55
CA ALA A 186 -25.56 -9.74 11.46
C ALA A 186 -25.60 -8.26 11.90
N LEU A 187 -26.58 -7.92 12.75
CA LEU A 187 -26.69 -6.56 13.29
C LEU A 187 -25.63 -6.29 14.36
N MET A 188 -25.26 -7.27 15.17
CA MET A 188 -24.16 -7.15 16.12
C MET A 188 -22.85 -6.86 15.37
N ILE A 189 -22.55 -7.59 14.28
CA ILE A 189 -21.35 -7.35 13.48
C ILE A 189 -21.39 -5.93 12.87
N THR A 190 -22.46 -5.56 12.18
CA THR A 190 -22.50 -4.28 11.43
C THR A 190 -22.64 -3.06 12.34
N LYS A 191 -23.40 -3.14 13.44
CA LYS A 191 -23.68 -1.99 14.31
C LYS A 191 -22.76 -1.89 15.53
N VAL A 192 -22.17 -3.00 15.99
CA VAL A 192 -21.29 -3.02 17.18
C VAL A 192 -19.86 -3.26 16.76
N ALA A 193 -19.53 -4.44 16.19
CA ALA A 193 -18.16 -4.81 15.88
C ALA A 193 -17.52 -3.86 14.85
N TYR A 194 -18.20 -3.57 13.73
CA TYR A 194 -17.70 -2.63 12.72
C TYR A 194 -17.53 -1.21 13.26
N ARG A 195 -18.45 -0.75 14.11
CA ARG A 195 -18.31 0.59 14.74
C ARG A 195 -17.10 0.64 15.65
N ALA A 196 -16.86 -0.41 16.42
CA ALA A 196 -15.67 -0.51 17.28
C ALA A 196 -14.37 -0.58 16.47
N ALA A 197 -14.34 -1.35 15.37
CA ALA A 197 -13.17 -1.58 14.52
C ALA A 197 -12.97 -0.51 13.43
N ARG A 198 -13.93 0.39 13.20
CA ARG A 198 -14.02 1.30 12.02
C ARG A 198 -12.73 2.05 11.73
N ALA A 199 -12.09 2.64 12.74
CA ALA A 199 -10.88 3.44 12.52
C ALA A 199 -9.72 2.61 11.97
N GLY A 200 -9.51 1.40 12.52
CA GLY A 200 -8.47 0.48 12.06
C GLY A 200 -8.76 -0.05 10.66
N MET A 201 -10.02 -0.41 10.35
CA MET A 201 -10.42 -0.87 9.02
C MET A 201 -10.22 0.22 7.96
N ILE A 202 -10.63 1.48 8.23
CA ILE A 202 -10.38 2.61 7.30
C ILE A 202 -8.89 2.82 7.11
N THR A 203 -8.10 2.78 8.18
CA THR A 203 -6.64 2.91 8.09
C THR A 203 -6.05 1.79 7.22
N GLY A 204 -6.51 0.56 7.37
CA GLY A 204 -6.10 -0.58 6.54
C GLY A 204 -6.39 -0.37 5.05
N VAL A 205 -7.58 0.11 4.72
CA VAL A 205 -7.94 0.45 3.33
C VAL A 205 -7.07 1.57 2.78
N LEU A 206 -6.82 2.64 3.54
CA LEU A 206 -5.95 3.74 3.11
C LEU A 206 -4.50 3.29 2.90
N LEU A 207 -4.00 2.38 3.72
CA LEU A 207 -2.68 1.77 3.53
C LEU A 207 -2.63 0.86 2.30
N ALA A 208 -3.71 0.13 2.01
CA ALA A 208 -3.83 -0.64 0.77
C ALA A 208 -3.79 0.27 -0.47
N ILE A 209 -4.51 1.40 -0.45
CA ILE A 209 -4.47 2.42 -1.52
C ILE A 209 -3.06 2.96 -1.68
N ALA A 210 -2.41 3.36 -0.59
CA ALA A 210 -1.05 3.88 -0.61
C ALA A 210 -0.07 2.87 -1.23
N ARG A 211 -0.22 1.58 -0.92
CA ARG A 211 0.59 0.51 -1.50
C ARG A 211 0.42 0.40 -3.01
N ILE A 212 -0.82 0.27 -3.49
CA ILE A 212 -1.07 0.06 -4.93
C ILE A 212 -0.80 1.30 -5.79
N SER A 213 -0.79 2.50 -5.20
CA SER A 213 -0.51 3.75 -5.93
C SER A 213 0.89 3.80 -6.54
N GLY A 214 1.85 3.04 -6.01
CA GLY A 214 3.22 2.94 -6.52
C GLY A 214 3.51 1.66 -7.30
N GLU A 215 2.54 0.77 -7.52
CA GLU A 215 2.77 -0.50 -8.20
C GLU A 215 3.01 -0.32 -9.69
N THR A 216 4.19 -0.75 -10.14
CA THR A 216 4.65 -0.65 -11.53
C THR A 216 4.57 -1.98 -12.25
N ALA A 217 5.14 -3.03 -11.65
CA ALA A 217 5.34 -4.31 -12.30
C ALA A 217 4.03 -4.97 -12.80
N PRO A 218 2.95 -5.06 -12.01
CA PRO A 218 1.72 -5.66 -12.49
C PRO A 218 1.08 -4.86 -13.63
N LEU A 219 1.19 -3.53 -13.63
CA LEU A 219 0.62 -2.66 -14.66
C LEU A 219 1.36 -2.75 -16.00
N LEU A 220 2.67 -3.01 -15.97
CA LEU A 220 3.45 -3.27 -17.19
C LEU A 220 2.94 -4.46 -17.99
N PHE A 221 2.43 -5.48 -17.33
CA PHE A 221 1.92 -6.70 -17.96
C PHE A 221 0.42 -6.67 -18.23
N THR A 222 -0.31 -5.68 -17.76
CA THR A 222 -1.78 -5.68 -17.83
C THR A 222 -2.37 -4.46 -18.53
N ALA A 223 -2.02 -3.25 -18.08
CA ALA A 223 -2.48 -1.99 -18.67
C ALA A 223 -1.50 -1.42 -19.70
N LEU A 224 -0.23 -1.82 -19.62
CA LEU A 224 0.90 -1.31 -20.41
C LEU A 224 1.05 0.20 -20.26
N ASN A 225 0.97 0.94 -21.37
CA ASN A 225 1.03 2.40 -21.41
C ASN A 225 0.28 2.91 -22.65
N ASN A 226 -0.20 4.16 -22.58
CA ASN A 226 -0.77 4.87 -23.71
C ASN A 226 -0.35 6.36 -23.64
N GLN A 227 0.35 6.82 -24.65
CA GLN A 227 0.78 8.22 -24.71
C GLN A 227 -0.35 9.20 -25.07
N PHE A 228 -1.44 8.67 -25.63
CA PHE A 228 -2.61 9.46 -26.03
C PHE A 228 -3.65 9.46 -24.93
N TRP A 229 -4.47 10.50 -24.92
CA TRP A 229 -5.63 10.55 -24.04
C TRP A 229 -6.62 9.45 -24.43
N SER A 230 -6.97 8.61 -23.47
CA SER A 230 -8.02 7.60 -23.62
C SER A 230 -8.72 7.39 -22.27
N THR A 231 -10.04 7.31 -22.33
CA THR A 231 -10.89 6.90 -21.20
C THR A 231 -11.43 5.49 -21.41
N ASP A 232 -11.09 4.85 -22.54
CA ASP A 232 -11.49 3.49 -22.83
C ASP A 232 -10.65 2.50 -22.03
N LEU A 233 -11.28 1.87 -21.04
CA LEU A 233 -10.65 0.86 -20.20
C LEU A 233 -10.45 -0.49 -20.91
N ASN A 234 -11.05 -0.70 -22.08
CA ASN A 234 -10.77 -1.89 -22.89
C ASN A 234 -9.48 -1.76 -23.71
N ALA A 235 -8.91 -0.57 -23.77
CA ALA A 235 -7.63 -0.27 -24.41
C ALA A 235 -6.50 -0.11 -23.37
N PRO A 236 -5.23 -0.09 -23.79
CA PRO A 236 -4.11 0.26 -22.93
C PRO A 236 -4.31 1.63 -22.27
N VAL A 237 -4.02 1.72 -20.96
CA VAL A 237 -4.19 2.93 -20.16
C VAL A 237 -2.86 3.29 -19.50
N ALA A 238 -2.43 4.54 -19.66
CA ALA A 238 -1.25 5.06 -18.99
C ALA A 238 -1.41 5.02 -17.48
N SER A 239 -0.32 4.71 -16.78
CA SER A 239 -0.25 4.85 -15.32
C SER A 239 1.01 5.59 -14.91
N LEU A 240 0.92 6.37 -13.84
CA LEU A 240 2.02 7.20 -13.40
C LEU A 240 3.27 6.38 -13.03
N PRO A 241 3.19 5.24 -12.30
CA PRO A 241 4.36 4.40 -12.03
C PRO A 241 5.02 3.83 -13.28
N VAL A 242 4.24 3.41 -14.28
CA VAL A 242 4.79 2.86 -15.54
C VAL A 242 5.46 3.94 -16.37
N VAL A 243 4.84 5.13 -16.49
CA VAL A 243 5.43 6.26 -17.21
C VAL A 243 6.72 6.73 -16.52
N ILE A 244 6.74 6.82 -15.18
CA ILE A 244 7.96 7.13 -14.42
C ILE A 244 9.08 6.14 -14.76
N PHE A 245 8.78 4.84 -14.75
CA PHE A 245 9.76 3.80 -15.08
C PHE A 245 10.30 3.95 -16.50
N GLN A 246 9.43 4.15 -17.49
CA GLN A 246 9.84 4.30 -18.89
C GLN A 246 10.64 5.59 -19.11
N PHE A 247 10.23 6.70 -18.51
CA PHE A 247 10.87 7.98 -18.67
C PHE A 247 12.21 8.09 -17.94
N ALA A 248 12.33 7.45 -16.78
CA ALA A 248 13.59 7.38 -16.03
C ALA A 248 14.70 6.62 -16.79
N LEU A 249 14.33 5.58 -17.56
CA LEU A 249 15.25 4.79 -18.38
C LEU A 249 15.54 5.41 -19.76
N SER A 250 14.84 6.50 -20.09
CA SER A 250 15.00 7.19 -21.37
C SER A 250 16.29 8.02 -21.44
N PRO A 251 16.91 8.16 -22.61
CA PRO A 251 18.05 9.06 -22.81
C PRO A 251 17.67 10.56 -22.86
N TYR A 252 16.35 10.88 -22.91
CA TYR A 252 15.86 12.25 -23.05
C TYR A 252 15.74 12.93 -21.69
N LYS A 253 16.48 14.05 -21.50
CA LYS A 253 16.49 14.78 -20.21
C LYS A 253 15.12 15.32 -19.80
N ASP A 254 14.29 15.75 -20.76
CA ASP A 254 12.94 16.24 -20.48
C ASP A 254 12.05 15.15 -19.91
N TRP A 255 12.14 13.91 -20.43
CA TRP A 255 11.45 12.77 -19.89
C TRP A 255 11.97 12.37 -18.49
N GLN A 256 13.29 12.37 -18.29
CA GLN A 256 13.88 12.11 -16.97
C GLN A 256 13.39 13.14 -15.93
N LYS A 257 13.28 14.42 -16.32
CA LYS A 257 12.74 15.47 -15.45
C LYS A 257 11.27 15.23 -15.11
N LEU A 258 10.44 14.82 -16.09
CA LEU A 258 9.06 14.43 -15.85
C LEU A 258 8.96 13.18 -14.96
N ALA A 259 9.88 12.22 -15.08
CA ALA A 259 9.93 11.05 -14.20
C ALA A 259 10.19 11.46 -12.74
N TRP A 260 11.14 12.35 -12.46
CA TRP A 260 11.38 12.87 -11.12
C TRP A 260 10.16 13.61 -10.56
N THR A 261 9.52 14.43 -11.38
CA THR A 261 8.30 15.15 -10.99
C THR A 261 7.15 14.19 -10.71
N GLY A 262 6.96 13.17 -11.55
CA GLY A 262 5.96 12.13 -11.33
C GLY A 262 6.20 11.33 -10.04
N ALA A 263 7.46 10.98 -9.77
CA ALA A 263 7.86 10.31 -8.53
C ALA A 263 7.57 11.19 -7.29
N LEU A 264 7.81 12.48 -7.38
CA LEU A 264 7.46 13.44 -6.33
C LEU A 264 5.95 13.48 -6.10
N ILE A 265 5.14 13.55 -7.17
CA ILE A 265 3.67 13.58 -7.09
C ILE A 265 3.13 12.33 -6.38
N ILE A 266 3.58 11.13 -6.78
CA ILE A 266 3.17 9.88 -6.10
C ILE A 266 3.58 9.91 -4.63
N THR A 267 4.82 10.30 -4.34
CA THR A 267 5.34 10.31 -2.97
C THR A 267 4.53 11.26 -2.09
N LEU A 268 4.20 12.46 -2.58
CA LEU A 268 3.37 13.42 -1.85
C LEU A 268 1.93 12.92 -1.68
N ALA A 269 1.35 12.29 -2.70
CA ALA A 269 0.01 11.71 -2.62
C ALA A 269 -0.06 10.58 -1.59
N VAL A 270 0.90 9.65 -1.61
CA VAL A 270 0.99 8.54 -0.63
C VAL A 270 1.27 9.06 0.78
N LEU A 271 2.12 10.09 0.92
CA LEU A 271 2.37 10.75 2.20
C LEU A 271 1.09 11.39 2.76
N ALA A 272 0.36 12.13 1.92
CA ALA A 272 -0.92 12.73 2.31
C ALA A 272 -1.93 11.67 2.76
N LEU A 273 -2.10 10.58 2.00
CA LEU A 273 -2.95 9.45 2.39
C LEU A 273 -2.52 8.84 3.73
N SER A 274 -1.22 8.67 3.94
CA SER A 274 -0.67 8.10 5.18
C SER A 274 -0.91 9.02 6.38
N ILE A 275 -0.79 10.33 6.21
CA ILE A 275 -1.08 11.33 7.24
C ILE A 275 -2.58 11.31 7.57
N ILE A 276 -3.45 11.33 6.56
CA ILE A 276 -4.92 11.26 6.74
C ILE A 276 -5.28 10.00 7.52
N ALA A 277 -4.73 8.83 7.13
CA ALA A 277 -4.95 7.57 7.83
C ALA A 277 -4.59 7.66 9.32
N ARG A 278 -3.42 8.25 9.63
CA ARG A 278 -2.94 8.42 11.02
C ARG A 278 -3.80 9.40 11.81
N LEU A 279 -4.22 10.51 11.23
CA LEU A 279 -5.08 11.50 11.89
C LEU A 279 -6.44 10.88 12.23
N LEU A 280 -7.05 10.13 11.32
CA LEU A 280 -8.31 9.42 11.59
C LEU A 280 -8.16 8.37 12.70
N ALA A 281 -7.02 7.69 12.78
CA ALA A 281 -6.72 6.74 13.85
C ALA A 281 -6.48 7.43 15.21
N ALA A 282 -5.86 8.62 15.22
CA ALA A 282 -5.48 9.35 16.44
C ALA A 282 -6.68 10.03 17.13
N GLN A 283 -7.63 10.59 16.39
CA GLN A 283 -8.81 11.31 16.94
C GLN A 283 -9.66 10.45 17.88
N ARG A 284 -9.54 9.14 17.84
CA ARG A 284 -10.31 8.20 18.66
C ARG A 284 -9.64 7.80 19.99
N LYS A 285 -8.40 8.19 20.24
CA LYS A 285 -7.75 7.99 21.57
C LYS A 285 -8.17 9.05 22.59
N SER A 286 -8.81 10.12 22.16
CA SER A 286 -9.18 11.27 22.99
C SER A 286 -10.69 11.40 23.26
N SER A 287 -11.51 10.52 22.74
CA SER A 287 -12.94 10.39 23.04
C SER A 287 -13.27 9.00 23.61
#